data_e8da14411f9208fab27624a14ae7663e
#
_entry.id   e8da14411f9208fab27624a14ae7663e
#
_cell.length_a   1.000
_cell.length_b   1.000
_cell.length_c   1.000
_cell.angle_alpha   90.00
_cell.angle_beta   90.00
_cell.angle_gamma   90.00
#
_symmetry.space_group_name_H-M   'P 1'
#
loop_
_entity.id
_entity.type
_entity.pdbx_description
1 polymer ?
#
loop_
_entity_poly.entity_id
_entity_poly.type
_entity_poly.pdbx_seq_one_letter_code
_entity_poly.pdbx_strand_id
1 'polypeptide(L)'
;MKVTGIIYLHEISQARMFGTARKNLEMFRKLCGDEALGNVVLGTTKWGDVSLEKGQQREQQLRSTYWEEMLQQGSVIMRVHADSASAWEIVNHILESCRVEFVRIQEELLELQKVIPDTDAGRTLRYTLEELRVQLLAEESQRTANIGDKQLRRKELEEIRKRVRDNMDEIQKLQVPLSERIKRFFRSRS
;
A
#
# COMPACT_ATOMS: atom_id res chain seq x y z
N MET A 1 5.48 -5.23 21.09
CA MET A 1 4.03 -5.57 20.95
C MET A 1 3.90 -6.35 19.66
N LYS A 2 3.29 -7.53 19.70
CA LYS A 2 3.08 -8.38 18.50
C LYS A 2 1.70 -8.13 17.94
N VAL A 3 1.49 -8.42 16.66
CA VAL A 3 0.22 -8.26 15.97
C VAL A 3 -0.48 -9.62 15.86
N THR A 4 -1.75 -9.68 16.25
CA THR A 4 -2.55 -10.92 16.20
C THR A 4 -3.13 -11.16 14.81
N GLY A 5 -3.46 -10.09 14.07
CA GLY A 5 -3.96 -10.19 12.72
C GLY A 5 -4.01 -8.85 12.02
N ILE A 6 -4.08 -8.87 10.71
CA ILE A 6 -4.12 -7.68 9.85
C ILE A 6 -5.24 -7.86 8.82
N ILE A 7 -5.98 -6.81 8.57
CA ILE A 7 -7.05 -6.82 7.59
C ILE A 7 -6.65 -5.88 6.44
N TYR A 8 -6.59 -6.42 5.22
CA TYR A 8 -6.46 -5.64 4.00
C TYR A 8 -7.82 -5.54 3.32
N LEU A 9 -8.38 -4.33 3.19
CA LEU A 9 -9.68 -4.12 2.59
C LEU A 9 -9.55 -3.68 1.13
N HIS A 10 -10.32 -4.32 0.25
CA HIS A 10 -10.41 -3.99 -1.17
C HIS A 10 -11.87 -3.83 -1.61
N GLU A 11 -12.15 -2.77 -2.36
CA GLU A 11 -13.49 -2.53 -2.90
C GLU A 11 -13.75 -3.39 -4.13
N ILE A 12 -14.69 -4.35 -4.04
CA ILE A 12 -15.06 -5.21 -5.16
C ILE A 12 -15.78 -4.45 -6.29
N SER A 13 -16.27 -3.25 -6.00
CA SER A 13 -16.86 -2.34 -6.99
C SER A 13 -15.84 -1.84 -8.03
N GLN A 14 -14.55 -1.84 -7.74
CA GLN A 14 -13.50 -1.46 -8.68
C GLN A 14 -13.33 -2.54 -9.76
N ALA A 15 -13.51 -2.14 -11.03
CA ALA A 15 -13.49 -3.08 -12.16
C ALA A 15 -12.12 -3.71 -12.42
N ARG A 16 -11.04 -3.05 -12.02
CA ARG A 16 -9.65 -3.53 -12.19
C ARG A 16 -8.79 -3.05 -11.04
N MET A 17 -7.80 -3.83 -10.68
CA MET A 17 -6.74 -3.40 -9.78
C MET A 17 -5.76 -2.49 -10.55
N PHE A 18 -6.08 -1.19 -10.57
CA PHE A 18 -5.25 -0.18 -11.23
C PHE A 18 -3.88 -0.03 -10.55
N GLY A 19 -2.94 0.64 -11.26
CA GLY A 19 -1.55 0.77 -10.82
C GLY A 19 -1.35 1.17 -9.36
N THR A 20 -2.15 2.13 -8.85
CA THR A 20 -2.09 2.57 -7.44
C THR A 20 -2.52 1.45 -6.47
N ALA A 21 -3.61 0.74 -6.75
CA ALA A 21 -4.07 -0.36 -5.89
C ALA A 21 -3.06 -1.51 -5.88
N ARG A 22 -2.43 -1.81 -7.03
CA ARG A 22 -1.38 -2.82 -7.12
C ARG A 22 -0.14 -2.43 -6.31
N LYS A 23 0.29 -1.17 -6.40
CA LYS A 23 1.41 -0.65 -5.61
C LYS A 23 1.11 -0.64 -4.12
N ASN A 24 -0.12 -0.30 -3.72
CA ASN A 24 -0.55 -0.38 -2.33
C ASN A 24 -0.52 -1.81 -1.80
N LEU A 25 -0.93 -2.79 -2.61
CA LEU A 25 -0.85 -4.20 -2.24
C LEU A 25 0.60 -4.67 -2.09
N GLU A 26 1.49 -4.26 -3.01
CA GLU A 26 2.91 -4.57 -2.92
C GLU A 26 3.55 -3.96 -1.65
N MET A 27 3.27 -2.69 -1.37
CA MET A 27 3.71 -2.04 -0.14
C MET A 27 3.17 -2.75 1.10
N PHE A 28 1.89 -3.13 1.09
CA PHE A 28 1.26 -3.87 2.18
C PHE A 28 1.98 -5.21 2.45
N ARG A 29 2.31 -5.97 1.39
CA ARG A 29 3.10 -7.20 1.51
C ARG A 29 4.47 -6.96 2.15
N LYS A 30 5.15 -5.87 1.77
CA LYS A 30 6.44 -5.48 2.37
C LYS A 30 6.32 -5.08 3.84
N LEU A 31 5.20 -4.48 4.23
CA LEU A 31 4.90 -4.16 5.63
C LEU A 31 4.71 -5.44 6.48
N CYS A 32 3.94 -6.40 5.95
CA CYS A 32 3.65 -7.65 6.66
C CYS A 32 4.87 -8.58 6.70
N GLY A 33 5.55 -8.77 5.57
CA GLY A 33 6.51 -9.84 5.36
C GLY A 33 5.80 -11.18 5.17
N ASP A 34 6.51 -12.14 4.59
CA ASP A 34 5.92 -13.42 4.19
C ASP A 34 5.48 -14.26 5.40
N GLU A 35 6.19 -14.19 6.51
CA GLU A 35 5.88 -14.94 7.73
C GLU A 35 4.55 -14.54 8.38
N ALA A 36 4.19 -13.24 8.31
CA ALA A 36 2.94 -12.75 8.89
C ALA A 36 1.72 -12.88 7.97
N LEU A 37 1.88 -13.34 6.71
CA LEU A 37 0.77 -13.45 5.76
C LEU A 37 -0.29 -14.47 6.18
N GLY A 38 0.07 -15.47 6.98
CA GLY A 38 -0.89 -16.38 7.60
C GLY A 38 -1.86 -15.72 8.59
N ASN A 39 -1.56 -14.49 9.03
CA ASN A 39 -2.41 -13.68 9.92
C ASN A 39 -3.15 -12.58 9.18
N VAL A 40 -3.15 -12.59 7.85
CA VAL A 40 -3.79 -11.58 7.02
C VAL A 40 -5.16 -12.06 6.54
N VAL A 41 -6.16 -11.23 6.77
CA VAL A 41 -7.48 -11.36 6.15
C VAL A 41 -7.62 -10.37 5.01
N LEU A 42 -7.90 -10.87 3.82
CA LEU A 42 -8.15 -10.12 2.60
C LEU A 42 -9.65 -9.88 2.48
N GLY A 43 -10.12 -8.72 2.97
CA GLY A 43 -11.54 -8.38 3.00
C GLY A 43 -12.00 -7.72 1.70
N THR A 44 -13.06 -8.26 1.08
CA THR A 44 -13.73 -7.60 -0.06
C THR A 44 -14.96 -6.83 0.40
N THR A 45 -15.05 -5.56 0.02
CA THR A 45 -16.10 -4.62 0.45
C THR A 45 -16.92 -4.11 -0.73
N LYS A 46 -17.98 -3.32 -0.48
CA LYS A 46 -18.80 -2.68 -1.51
C LYS A 46 -19.55 -3.67 -2.43
N TRP A 47 -20.01 -4.78 -1.86
CA TRP A 47 -20.76 -5.80 -2.57
C TRP A 47 -22.14 -5.31 -3.06
N GLY A 48 -22.73 -4.33 -2.38
CA GLY A 48 -23.99 -3.68 -2.81
C GLY A 48 -23.86 -2.82 -4.06
N ASP A 49 -22.66 -2.44 -4.46
CA ASP A 49 -22.39 -1.53 -5.58
C ASP A 49 -22.19 -2.29 -6.91
N VAL A 50 -22.29 -3.63 -6.90
CA VAL A 50 -22.10 -4.49 -8.08
C VAL A 50 -23.11 -5.62 -8.11
N SER A 51 -23.41 -6.16 -9.30
CA SER A 51 -24.18 -7.41 -9.36
C SER A 51 -23.36 -8.56 -8.78
N LEU A 52 -24.04 -9.52 -8.15
CA LEU A 52 -23.39 -10.68 -7.52
C LEU A 52 -22.43 -11.41 -8.49
N GLU A 53 -22.88 -11.61 -9.71
CA GLU A 53 -22.09 -12.28 -10.77
C GLU A 53 -20.78 -11.53 -11.05
N LYS A 54 -20.85 -10.21 -11.24
CA LYS A 54 -19.66 -9.38 -11.45
C LYS A 54 -18.73 -9.37 -10.24
N GLY A 55 -19.29 -9.30 -9.04
CA GLY A 55 -18.54 -9.37 -7.79
C GLY A 55 -17.78 -10.69 -7.67
N GLN A 56 -18.45 -11.81 -7.93
CA GLN A 56 -17.83 -13.14 -7.90
C GLN A 56 -16.73 -13.29 -8.95
N GLN A 57 -16.94 -12.80 -10.17
CA GLN A 57 -15.92 -12.83 -11.22
C GLN A 57 -14.66 -12.03 -10.81
N ARG A 58 -14.84 -10.85 -10.22
CA ARG A 58 -13.74 -10.01 -9.73
C ARG A 58 -13.01 -10.65 -8.54
N GLU A 59 -13.75 -11.23 -7.60
CA GLU A 59 -13.16 -11.95 -6.48
C GLU A 59 -12.33 -13.13 -6.97
N GLN A 60 -12.80 -13.86 -7.98
CA GLN A 60 -12.03 -14.94 -8.60
C GLN A 60 -10.75 -14.41 -9.26
N GLN A 61 -10.81 -13.27 -9.93
CA GLN A 61 -9.62 -12.63 -10.51
C GLN A 61 -8.63 -12.19 -9.42
N LEU A 62 -9.10 -11.64 -8.30
CA LEU A 62 -8.25 -11.30 -7.16
C LEU A 62 -7.54 -12.55 -6.64
N ARG A 63 -8.27 -13.65 -6.46
CA ARG A 63 -7.73 -14.93 -5.99
C ARG A 63 -6.62 -15.49 -6.88
N SER A 64 -6.86 -15.50 -8.19
CA SER A 64 -5.97 -16.19 -9.14
C SER A 64 -4.82 -15.33 -9.66
N THR A 65 -4.84 -14.00 -9.43
CA THR A 65 -3.85 -13.10 -10.06
C THR A 65 -3.13 -12.22 -9.04
N TYR A 66 -3.86 -11.59 -8.13
CA TYR A 66 -3.27 -10.57 -7.26
C TYR A 66 -2.98 -11.07 -5.84
N TRP A 67 -3.78 -12.01 -5.35
CA TRP A 67 -3.72 -12.51 -3.98
C TRP A 67 -3.23 -13.96 -3.89
N GLU A 68 -2.94 -14.58 -5.05
CA GLU A 68 -2.56 -15.98 -5.13
C GLU A 68 -1.42 -16.35 -4.18
N GLU A 69 -0.31 -15.62 -4.23
CA GLU A 69 0.85 -15.86 -3.36
C GLU A 69 0.53 -15.70 -1.87
N MET A 70 -0.27 -14.67 -1.53
CA MET A 70 -0.69 -14.45 -0.15
C MET A 70 -1.58 -15.58 0.37
N LEU A 71 -2.47 -16.09 -0.49
CA LEU A 71 -3.35 -17.22 -0.16
C LEU A 71 -2.54 -18.53 0.01
N GLN A 72 -1.53 -18.74 -0.81
CA GLN A 72 -0.61 -19.89 -0.68
C GLN A 72 0.17 -19.83 0.66
N GLN A 73 0.41 -18.63 1.19
CA GLN A 73 1.08 -18.41 2.47
C GLN A 73 0.10 -18.32 3.66
N GLY A 74 -1.17 -18.67 3.43
CA GLY A 74 -2.15 -18.84 4.49
C GLY A 74 -3.07 -17.66 4.76
N SER A 75 -3.01 -16.59 3.95
CA SER A 75 -4.02 -15.52 4.02
C SER A 75 -5.41 -16.05 3.66
N VAL A 76 -6.46 -15.44 4.23
CA VAL A 76 -7.85 -15.86 4.02
C VAL A 76 -8.64 -14.73 3.37
N ILE A 77 -9.54 -15.06 2.42
CA ILE A 77 -10.46 -14.08 1.84
C ILE A 77 -11.80 -14.14 2.57
N MET A 78 -12.31 -12.97 2.97
CA MET A 78 -13.63 -12.82 3.58
C MET A 78 -14.40 -11.66 2.94
N ARG A 79 -15.72 -11.82 2.81
CA ARG A 79 -16.60 -10.76 2.31
C ARG A 79 -17.06 -9.89 3.46
N VAL A 80 -16.97 -8.58 3.28
CA VAL A 80 -17.42 -7.58 4.25
C VAL A 80 -18.65 -6.88 3.68
N HIS A 81 -19.79 -7.13 4.29
CA HIS A 81 -21.04 -6.45 3.96
C HIS A 81 -21.19 -5.16 4.79
N ALA A 82 -22.21 -4.36 4.50
CA ALA A 82 -22.47 -3.13 5.25
C ALA A 82 -23.23 -3.41 6.58
N ASP A 83 -22.78 -4.43 7.31
CA ASP A 83 -23.34 -4.86 8.58
C ASP A 83 -22.25 -5.20 9.60
N SER A 84 -22.60 -5.17 10.87
CA SER A 84 -21.67 -5.50 11.95
C SER A 84 -21.37 -6.99 12.05
N ALA A 85 -22.23 -7.86 11.56
CA ALA A 85 -22.07 -9.31 11.65
C ALA A 85 -20.85 -9.77 10.84
N SER A 86 -20.78 -9.36 9.57
CA SER A 86 -19.64 -9.69 8.70
C SER A 86 -18.30 -9.10 9.21
N ALA A 87 -18.34 -7.93 9.87
CA ALA A 87 -17.16 -7.36 10.49
C ALA A 87 -16.69 -8.19 11.70
N TRP A 88 -17.63 -8.64 12.53
CA TRP A 88 -17.34 -9.51 13.67
C TRP A 88 -16.85 -10.90 13.25
N GLU A 89 -17.32 -11.44 12.14
CA GLU A 89 -16.81 -12.71 11.60
C GLU A 89 -15.30 -12.62 11.32
N ILE A 90 -14.83 -11.50 10.75
CA ILE A 90 -13.39 -11.28 10.51
C ILE A 90 -12.62 -11.18 11.84
N VAL A 91 -13.13 -10.40 12.78
CA VAL A 91 -12.49 -10.24 14.08
C VAL A 91 -12.40 -11.59 14.82
N ASN A 92 -13.48 -12.35 14.84
CA ASN A 92 -13.51 -13.67 15.46
C ASN A 92 -12.55 -14.63 14.79
N HIS A 93 -12.50 -14.66 13.45
CA HIS A 93 -11.54 -15.47 12.71
C HIS A 93 -10.09 -15.17 13.11
N ILE A 94 -9.72 -13.88 13.25
CA ILE A 94 -8.39 -13.45 13.71
C ILE A 94 -8.13 -13.92 15.15
N LEU A 95 -9.10 -13.75 16.05
CA LEU A 95 -8.96 -14.13 17.45
C LEU A 95 -8.86 -15.66 17.63
N GLU A 96 -9.59 -16.43 16.84
CA GLU A 96 -9.59 -17.89 16.87
C GLU A 96 -8.30 -18.48 16.29
N SER A 97 -7.65 -17.80 15.35
CA SER A 97 -6.38 -18.24 14.77
C SER A 97 -5.26 -18.32 15.82
N CYS A 98 -5.36 -17.56 16.91
CA CYS A 98 -4.40 -17.50 18.02
C CYS A 98 -2.93 -17.30 17.61
N ARG A 99 -2.68 -16.92 16.38
CA ARG A 99 -1.33 -16.65 15.89
C ARG A 99 -0.91 -15.25 16.29
N VAL A 100 0.29 -15.11 16.82
CA VAL A 100 0.84 -13.81 17.22
C VAL A 100 2.24 -13.71 16.66
N GLU A 101 2.37 -12.96 15.58
CA GLU A 101 3.61 -12.80 14.84
C GLU A 101 4.12 -11.36 14.85
N PHE A 102 5.42 -11.19 14.60
CA PHE A 102 5.94 -9.88 14.23
C PHE A 102 5.69 -9.65 12.75
N VAL A 103 5.16 -8.48 12.41
CA VAL A 103 5.17 -8.06 11.02
C VAL A 103 6.56 -7.54 10.64
N ARG A 104 6.93 -7.69 9.38
CA ARG A 104 8.27 -7.35 8.90
C ARG A 104 8.74 -5.96 9.29
N ILE A 105 7.86 -4.96 9.23
CA ILE A 105 8.22 -3.61 9.65
C ILE A 105 8.54 -3.51 11.13
N GLN A 106 7.90 -4.28 12.00
CA GLN A 106 8.22 -4.31 13.43
C GLN A 106 9.61 -4.91 13.66
N GLU A 107 9.93 -6.00 12.99
CA GLU A 107 11.25 -6.62 13.02
C GLU A 107 12.32 -5.64 12.55
N GLU A 108 12.10 -4.99 11.40
CA GLU A 108 13.04 -4.01 10.84
C GLU A 108 13.28 -2.82 11.76
N LEU A 109 12.24 -2.31 12.42
CA LEU A 109 12.36 -1.16 13.32
C LEU A 109 12.91 -1.53 14.69
N LEU A 110 12.50 -2.67 15.27
CA LEU A 110 12.83 -3.05 16.63
C LEU A 110 14.12 -3.87 16.72
N GLU A 111 14.27 -4.89 15.88
CA GLU A 111 15.39 -5.81 15.94
C GLU A 111 16.56 -5.32 15.07
N LEU A 112 16.31 -4.91 13.84
CA LEU A 112 17.34 -4.41 12.92
C LEU A 112 17.60 -2.92 13.10
N GLN A 113 16.90 -2.23 13.99
CA GLN A 113 17.04 -0.80 14.28
C GLN A 113 17.07 0.11 13.03
N LYS A 114 16.34 -0.29 11.98
CA LYS A 114 16.18 0.52 10.77
C LYS A 114 15.30 1.73 11.06
N VAL A 115 15.48 2.80 10.30
CA VAL A 115 14.46 3.88 10.19
C VAL A 115 13.47 3.53 9.10
N ILE A 116 12.25 4.09 9.20
CA ILE A 116 11.17 3.86 8.24
C ILE A 116 11.64 3.93 6.77
N PRO A 117 12.42 4.95 6.33
CA PRO A 117 12.90 5.02 4.95
C PRO A 117 13.81 3.87 4.50
N ASP A 118 14.46 3.20 5.44
CA ASP A 118 15.37 2.08 5.17
C ASP A 118 14.69 0.71 5.29
N THR A 119 13.43 0.67 5.70
CA THR A 119 12.62 -0.55 5.69
C THR A 119 12.25 -0.97 4.27
N ASP A 120 11.87 -2.22 4.08
CA ASP A 120 11.46 -2.72 2.77
C ASP A 120 10.22 -1.97 2.24
N ALA A 121 9.27 -1.68 3.12
CA ALA A 121 8.10 -0.86 2.81
C ALA A 121 8.46 0.60 2.49
N GLY A 122 9.35 1.20 3.28
CA GLY A 122 9.80 2.58 3.07
C GLY A 122 10.55 2.76 1.75
N ARG A 123 11.38 1.80 1.37
CA ARG A 123 12.05 1.79 0.06
C ARG A 123 11.06 1.67 -1.09
N THR A 124 10.07 0.79 -0.96
CA THR A 124 9.00 0.63 -1.97
C THR A 124 8.18 1.90 -2.13
N LEU A 125 7.81 2.57 -1.03
CA LEU A 125 7.11 3.84 -1.06
C LEU A 125 7.93 4.93 -1.75
N ARG A 126 9.20 5.08 -1.41
CA ARG A 126 10.09 6.07 -2.04
C ARG A 126 10.20 5.84 -3.55
N TYR A 127 10.41 4.61 -3.99
CA TYR A 127 10.46 4.27 -5.41
C TYR A 127 9.16 4.65 -6.13
N THR A 128 8.01 4.35 -5.52
CA THR A 128 6.70 4.71 -6.06
C THR A 128 6.51 6.22 -6.17
N LEU A 129 6.97 6.99 -5.19
CA LEU A 129 6.90 8.46 -5.21
C LEU A 129 7.84 9.05 -6.28
N GLU A 130 9.03 8.49 -6.46
CA GLU A 130 9.96 8.91 -7.52
C GLU A 130 9.38 8.64 -8.93
N GLU A 131 8.76 7.48 -9.15
CA GLU A 131 8.06 7.20 -10.42
C GLU A 131 6.90 8.18 -10.65
N LEU A 132 6.08 8.46 -9.63
CA LEU A 132 4.99 9.43 -9.73
C LEU A 132 5.51 10.82 -10.10
N ARG A 133 6.64 11.23 -9.52
CA ARG A 133 7.30 12.49 -9.86
C ARG A 133 7.67 12.55 -11.34
N VAL A 134 8.29 11.47 -11.88
CA VAL A 134 8.66 11.41 -13.30
C VAL A 134 7.43 11.51 -14.20
N GLN A 135 6.34 10.82 -13.84
CA GLN A 135 5.07 10.90 -14.58
C GLN A 135 4.48 12.30 -14.55
N LEU A 136 4.45 12.97 -13.41
CA LEU A 136 3.93 14.34 -13.27
C LEU A 136 4.74 15.35 -14.11
N LEU A 137 6.06 15.20 -14.13
CA LEU A 137 6.93 16.06 -14.97
C LEU A 137 6.71 15.82 -16.46
N ALA A 138 6.48 14.56 -16.87
CA ALA A 138 6.13 14.24 -18.26
C ALA A 138 4.77 14.81 -18.65
N GLU A 139 3.76 14.74 -17.78
CA GLU A 139 2.46 15.40 -17.99
C GLU A 139 2.60 16.91 -18.12
N GLU A 140 3.39 17.57 -17.28
CA GLU A 140 3.67 19.00 -17.38
C GLU A 140 4.24 19.35 -18.77
N SER A 141 5.21 18.59 -19.25
CA SER A 141 5.86 18.78 -20.53
C SER A 141 4.88 18.62 -21.71
N GLN A 142 4.05 17.57 -21.70
CA GLN A 142 3.08 17.29 -22.76
C GLN A 142 1.96 18.35 -22.80
N ARG A 143 1.42 18.74 -21.65
CA ARG A 143 0.36 19.76 -21.56
C ARG A 143 0.87 21.14 -21.94
N THR A 144 2.16 21.44 -21.70
CA THR A 144 2.80 22.68 -22.12
C THR A 144 2.82 22.81 -23.64
N ALA A 145 2.86 21.70 -24.37
CA ALA A 145 2.88 21.70 -25.84
C ALA A 145 1.48 21.80 -26.47
N ASN A 146 0.40 21.39 -25.83
CA ASN A 146 -0.88 21.07 -26.47
C ASN A 146 -2.05 22.06 -26.23
N ILE A 147 -1.96 23.03 -25.32
CA ILE A 147 -3.12 23.87 -24.94
C ILE A 147 -3.03 25.27 -25.55
N GLY A 148 -4.05 25.64 -26.36
CA GLY A 148 -4.15 26.93 -27.00
C GLY A 148 -4.67 28.08 -26.10
N ASP A 149 -5.41 27.77 -25.02
CA ASP A 149 -5.97 28.79 -24.11
C ASP A 149 -4.99 29.08 -22.96
N LYS A 150 -4.51 30.32 -22.92
CA LYS A 150 -3.51 30.76 -21.92
C LYS A 150 -3.98 30.72 -20.47
N GLN A 151 -5.28 30.95 -20.18
CA GLN A 151 -5.77 30.99 -18.81
C GLN A 151 -6.01 29.57 -18.25
N LEU A 152 -6.60 28.71 -19.04
CA LEU A 152 -6.82 27.30 -18.69
C LEU A 152 -5.48 26.59 -18.46
N ARG A 153 -4.53 26.82 -19.38
CA ARG A 153 -3.16 26.32 -19.27
C ARG A 153 -2.46 26.72 -17.98
N ARG A 154 -2.59 27.99 -17.55
CA ARG A 154 -1.99 28.45 -16.27
C ARG A 154 -2.53 27.69 -15.07
N LYS A 155 -3.85 27.53 -14.97
CA LYS A 155 -4.49 26.81 -13.85
C LYS A 155 -4.05 25.34 -13.79
N GLU A 156 -4.08 24.66 -14.92
CA GLU A 156 -3.67 23.24 -14.97
C GLU A 156 -2.17 23.05 -14.64
N LEU A 157 -1.30 23.94 -15.15
CA LEU A 157 0.12 23.90 -14.83
C LEU A 157 0.39 24.20 -13.34
N GLU A 158 -0.34 25.12 -12.73
CA GLU A 158 -0.22 25.39 -11.29
C GLU A 158 -0.62 24.18 -10.46
N GLU A 159 -1.68 23.47 -10.85
CA GLU A 159 -2.13 22.25 -10.17
C GLU A 159 -1.10 21.12 -10.28
N ILE A 160 -0.55 20.87 -11.48
CA ILE A 160 0.52 19.89 -11.68
C ILE A 160 1.75 20.25 -10.84
N ARG A 161 2.18 21.51 -10.86
CA ARG A 161 3.32 22.00 -10.10
C ARG A 161 3.12 21.86 -8.60
N LYS A 162 1.88 22.08 -8.12
CA LYS A 162 1.53 21.82 -6.72
C LYS A 162 1.70 20.33 -6.39
N ARG A 163 1.14 19.43 -7.20
CA ARG A 163 1.29 17.97 -7.03
C ARG A 163 2.76 17.52 -7.04
N VAL A 164 3.57 18.11 -7.91
CA VAL A 164 5.03 17.83 -7.96
C VAL A 164 5.70 18.28 -6.67
N ARG A 165 5.40 19.49 -6.16
CA ARG A 165 5.98 19.98 -4.88
C ARG A 165 5.58 19.08 -3.72
N ASP A 166 4.29 18.78 -3.58
CA ASP A 166 3.76 17.93 -2.52
C ASP A 166 4.45 16.54 -2.54
N ASN A 167 4.64 15.96 -3.72
CA ASN A 167 5.35 14.70 -3.90
C ASN A 167 6.85 14.81 -3.54
N MET A 168 7.51 15.90 -3.91
CA MET A 168 8.91 16.15 -3.55
C MET A 168 9.10 16.28 -2.04
N ASP A 169 8.17 16.94 -1.34
CA ASP A 169 8.19 17.08 0.11
C ASP A 169 8.03 15.71 0.79
N GLU A 170 7.17 14.84 0.24
CA GLU A 170 7.02 13.46 0.73
C GLU A 170 8.30 12.64 0.52
N ILE A 171 8.91 12.71 -0.66
CA ILE A 171 10.20 12.03 -0.94
C ILE A 171 11.27 12.52 0.04
N GLN A 172 11.34 13.84 0.30
CA GLN A 172 12.32 14.41 1.21
C GLN A 172 12.14 13.93 2.66
N LYS A 173 10.89 13.80 3.13
CA LYS A 173 10.59 13.23 4.47
C LYS A 173 11.07 11.78 4.60
N LEU A 174 11.10 11.04 3.50
CA LEU A 174 11.61 9.65 3.46
C LEU A 174 13.14 9.56 3.32
N GLN A 175 13.84 10.67 3.12
CA GLN A 175 15.30 10.67 3.10
C GLN A 175 15.85 10.73 4.52
N VAL A 176 16.71 9.77 4.86
CA VAL A 176 17.41 9.79 6.16
C VAL A 176 18.52 10.82 6.10
N PRO A 177 18.55 11.83 6.99
CA PRO A 177 19.64 12.79 7.05
C PRO A 177 20.99 12.08 7.20
N LEU A 178 22.01 12.57 6.50
CA LEU A 178 23.36 11.98 6.51
C LEU A 178 23.90 11.87 7.95
N SER A 179 23.61 12.86 8.81
CA SER A 179 23.97 12.87 10.22
C SER A 179 23.41 11.66 10.99
N GLU A 180 22.18 11.25 10.72
CA GLU A 180 21.56 10.08 11.35
C GLU A 180 22.17 8.76 10.81
N ARG A 181 22.49 8.70 9.52
CA ARG A 181 23.18 7.55 8.91
C ARG A 181 24.57 7.34 9.52
N ILE A 182 25.31 8.43 9.72
CA ILE A 182 26.65 8.41 10.34
C ILE A 182 26.56 7.99 11.82
N LYS A 183 25.65 8.57 12.61
CA LYS A 183 25.46 8.18 14.02
C LYS A 183 25.16 6.69 14.17
N ARG A 184 24.37 6.09 13.29
CA ARG A 184 24.04 4.67 13.29
C ARG A 184 25.23 3.79 12.96
N PHE A 185 26.00 4.18 11.95
CA PHE A 185 27.23 3.45 11.58
C PHE A 185 28.20 3.31 12.76
N PHE A 186 28.35 4.34 13.59
CA PHE A 186 29.18 4.29 14.79
C PHE A 186 28.53 3.54 15.95
N ARG A 187 27.20 3.56 16.07
CA ARG A 187 26.46 2.87 17.15
C ARG A 187 26.39 1.34 16.95
N SER A 188 26.44 0.85 15.73
CA SER A 188 26.44 -0.58 15.41
C SER A 188 27.81 -1.26 15.57
N ARG A 189 28.85 -0.50 15.91
CA ARG A 189 30.23 -0.99 16.10
C ARG A 189 30.71 -0.93 17.55
N SER A 190 29.85 -0.49 18.45
CA SER A 190 30.05 -0.49 19.91
C SER A 190 29.19 -1.56 20.57
#